data_046d10ab3a8ecd6a94316252ec514649
#
_entry.id   046d10ab3a8ecd6a94316252ec514649
#
_cell.length_a   1.000
_cell.length_b   1.000
_cell.length_c   1.000
_cell.angle_alpha   90.00
_cell.angle_beta   90.00
_cell.angle_gamma   90.00
#
_symmetry.space_group_name_H-M   'P 1'
#
loop_
_entity.id
_entity.type
_entity.pdbx_description
1 polymer ?
#
loop_
_entity_poly.entity_id
_entity_poly.type
_entity_poly.pdbx_seq_one_letter_code
_entity_poly.pdbx_strand_id
1 'polypeptide(L)'
;MALTAVPRGTYQFLDSEEARAALLDRYDNFLFDCDGVLWSGNEALPGVASFLRKLRARGKRLLFVSNNASKSRRTLFEKIKAMGIEGTEEEVFSSAYATAAYLKDCLLYTSDAAD
;
A
#
# COMPACT_ATOMS: atom_id res chain seq x y z
N MET A 1 -10.53 -6.49 -23.79
CA MET A 1 -9.36 -6.19 -24.65
C MET A 1 -8.11 -6.68 -23.93
N ALA A 2 -7.38 -7.57 -24.56
CA ALA A 2 -6.15 -8.08 -23.96
C ALA A 2 -5.10 -6.96 -23.93
N LEU A 3 -4.55 -6.69 -22.75
CA LEU A 3 -3.42 -5.78 -22.62
C LEU A 3 -2.19 -6.45 -23.19
N THR A 4 -1.62 -5.86 -24.24
CA THR A 4 -0.33 -6.29 -24.74
C THR A 4 0.73 -6.01 -23.68
N ALA A 5 1.55 -6.99 -23.36
CA ALA A 5 2.66 -6.77 -22.43
C ALA A 5 3.57 -5.67 -22.99
N VAL A 6 3.85 -4.65 -22.15
CA VAL A 6 4.80 -3.61 -22.52
C VAL A 6 6.20 -4.24 -22.56
N PRO A 7 6.92 -4.17 -23.68
CA PRO A 7 8.27 -4.71 -23.78
C PRO A 7 9.20 -4.09 -22.72
N ARG A 8 10.20 -4.85 -22.27
CA ARG A 8 11.22 -4.32 -21.35
C ARG A 8 11.91 -3.09 -21.96
N GLY A 9 12.01 -2.04 -21.16
CA GLY A 9 12.62 -0.78 -21.60
C GLY A 9 11.68 0.20 -22.28
N THR A 10 10.39 -0.15 -22.43
CA THR A 10 9.36 0.79 -22.90
C THR A 10 8.48 1.22 -21.74
N TYR A 11 7.92 2.41 -21.85
CA TYR A 11 6.98 2.96 -20.90
C TYR A 11 5.76 3.47 -21.63
N GLN A 12 4.64 3.53 -20.92
CA GLN A 12 3.39 4.08 -21.45
C GLN A 12 2.96 5.23 -20.57
N PHE A 13 2.62 6.36 -21.20
CA PHE A 13 2.04 7.50 -20.49
C PHE A 13 0.58 7.20 -20.10
N LEU A 14 0.19 7.64 -18.90
CA LEU A 14 -1.19 7.57 -18.43
C LEU A 14 -1.93 8.88 -18.72
N ASP A 15 -1.84 9.32 -19.96
CA ASP A 15 -2.33 10.61 -20.43
C ASP A 15 -3.77 10.56 -20.94
N SER A 16 -4.30 9.38 -21.16
CA SER A 16 -5.69 9.17 -21.59
C SER A 16 -6.49 8.42 -20.53
N GLU A 17 -7.81 8.56 -20.60
CA GLU A 17 -8.72 7.83 -19.73
C GLU A 17 -8.63 6.32 -19.97
N GLU A 18 -8.49 5.92 -21.25
CA GLU A 18 -8.33 4.53 -21.65
C GLU A 18 -7.05 3.91 -21.06
N ALA A 19 -5.93 4.63 -21.10
CA ALA A 19 -4.66 4.16 -20.55
C ALA A 19 -4.75 3.99 -19.03
N ARG A 20 -5.40 4.91 -18.33
CA ARG A 20 -5.61 4.83 -16.89
C ARG A 20 -6.55 3.67 -16.51
N ALA A 21 -7.64 3.50 -17.24
CA ALA A 21 -8.56 2.38 -17.02
C ALA A 21 -7.87 1.04 -17.29
N ALA A 22 -7.08 0.94 -18.34
CA ALA A 22 -6.33 -0.27 -18.66
C ALA A 22 -5.34 -0.65 -17.55
N LEU A 23 -4.66 0.34 -16.95
CA LEU A 23 -3.77 0.10 -15.81
C LEU A 23 -4.55 -0.49 -14.62
N LEU A 24 -5.70 0.09 -14.30
CA LEU A 24 -6.53 -0.39 -13.19
C LEU A 24 -7.07 -1.79 -13.44
N ASP A 25 -7.44 -2.12 -14.66
CA ASP A 25 -7.95 -3.44 -15.03
C ASP A 25 -6.86 -4.51 -15.01
N ARG A 26 -5.62 -4.11 -15.26
CA ARG A 26 -4.48 -5.02 -15.34
C ARG A 26 -4.05 -5.60 -14.00
N TYR A 27 -4.19 -4.83 -12.93
CA TYR A 27 -3.68 -5.20 -11.60
C TYR A 27 -4.81 -5.37 -10.60
N ASP A 28 -4.64 -6.31 -9.69
CA ASP A 28 -5.59 -6.60 -8.62
C ASP A 28 -5.13 -6.01 -7.27
N ASN A 29 -3.82 -5.85 -7.11
CA ASN A 29 -3.20 -5.37 -5.87
C ASN A 29 -2.50 -4.04 -6.11
N PHE A 30 -2.78 -3.08 -5.23
CA PHE A 30 -2.20 -1.74 -5.29
C PHE A 30 -1.50 -1.43 -3.98
N LEU A 31 -0.20 -1.19 -4.06
CA LEU A 31 0.62 -0.81 -2.91
C LEU A 31 0.86 0.70 -2.97
N PHE A 32 0.56 1.37 -1.88
CA PHE A 32 0.70 2.82 -1.78
C PHE A 32 1.76 3.17 -0.75
N ASP A 33 2.73 3.98 -1.14
CA ASP A 33 3.53 4.74 -0.20
C ASP A 33 2.63 5.75 0.51
N CYS A 34 2.99 6.17 1.71
CA CYS A 34 2.13 7.00 2.52
C CYS A 34 2.53 8.47 2.48
N ASP A 35 3.71 8.82 3.00
CA ASP A 35 4.15 10.21 3.09
C ASP A 35 4.42 10.79 1.70
N GLY A 36 3.77 11.90 1.37
CA GLY A 36 3.89 12.55 0.07
C GLY A 36 3.03 11.94 -1.04
N VAL A 37 2.38 10.81 -0.79
CA VAL A 37 1.50 10.12 -1.75
C VAL A 37 0.04 10.14 -1.29
N LEU A 38 -0.20 9.75 -0.04
CA LEU A 38 -1.55 9.76 0.55
C LEU A 38 -1.80 11.01 1.39
N TRP A 39 -0.76 11.52 2.03
CA TRP A 39 -0.85 12.72 2.86
C TRP A 39 0.47 13.51 2.84
N SER A 40 0.36 14.77 3.25
CA SER A 40 1.49 15.63 3.55
C SER A 40 1.33 16.12 5.00
N GLY A 41 2.31 15.79 5.85
CA GLY A 41 2.18 16.06 7.29
C GLY A 41 0.98 15.34 7.91
N ASN A 42 0.01 16.09 8.38
CA ASN A 42 -1.20 15.58 9.00
C ASN A 42 -2.47 15.75 8.13
N GLU A 43 -2.30 16.12 6.87
CA GLU A 43 -3.41 16.35 5.97
C GLU A 43 -3.39 15.38 4.80
N ALA A 44 -4.53 14.75 4.53
CA ALA A 44 -4.70 13.90 3.36
C ALA A 44 -4.61 14.74 2.08
N LEU A 45 -3.97 14.22 1.06
CA LEU A 45 -3.94 14.87 -0.24
C LEU A 45 -5.34 14.86 -0.87
N PRO A 46 -5.70 15.93 -1.62
CA PRO A 46 -7.03 16.02 -2.23
C PRO A 46 -7.36 14.83 -3.12
N GLY A 47 -8.56 14.29 -2.97
CA GLY A 47 -9.05 13.20 -3.81
C GLY A 47 -8.57 11.80 -3.47
N VAL A 48 -7.62 11.65 -2.54
CA VAL A 48 -7.05 10.34 -2.19
C VAL A 48 -8.11 9.40 -1.61
N ALA A 49 -8.84 9.84 -0.59
CA ALA A 49 -9.86 9.01 0.05
C ALA A 49 -10.93 8.53 -0.95
N SER A 50 -11.38 9.44 -1.82
CA SER A 50 -12.35 9.13 -2.88
C SER A 50 -11.79 8.13 -3.89
N PHE A 51 -10.55 8.30 -4.32
CA PHE A 51 -9.90 7.40 -5.26
C PHE A 51 -9.74 5.99 -4.68
N LEU A 52 -9.32 5.88 -3.44
CA LEU A 52 -9.17 4.59 -2.77
C LEU A 52 -10.50 3.86 -2.61
N ARG A 53 -11.59 4.59 -2.28
CA ARG A 53 -12.93 4.01 -2.26
C ARG A 53 -13.35 3.45 -3.62
N LYS A 54 -13.01 4.15 -4.70
CA LYS A 54 -13.30 3.67 -6.07
C LYS A 54 -12.54 2.39 -6.39
N LEU A 55 -11.29 2.28 -5.97
CA LEU A 55 -10.52 1.03 -6.13
C LEU A 55 -11.16 -0.12 -5.35
N ARG A 56 -11.57 0.12 -4.12
CA ARG A 56 -12.26 -0.91 -3.31
C ARG A 56 -13.58 -1.35 -3.94
N ALA A 57 -14.35 -0.40 -4.49
CA ALA A 57 -15.60 -0.70 -5.18
C ALA A 57 -15.38 -1.59 -6.41
N ARG A 58 -14.20 -1.54 -7.01
CA ARG A 58 -13.79 -2.42 -8.10
C ARG A 58 -13.23 -3.76 -7.65
N GLY A 59 -13.25 -4.05 -6.36
CA GLY A 59 -12.72 -5.28 -5.79
C GLY A 59 -11.20 -5.35 -5.71
N LYS A 60 -10.52 -4.22 -5.83
CA LYS A 60 -9.06 -4.16 -5.75
C LYS A 60 -8.59 -4.26 -4.29
N ARG A 61 -7.44 -4.91 -4.10
CA ARG A 61 -6.77 -4.99 -2.79
C ARG A 61 -5.81 -3.83 -2.63
N LEU A 62 -5.86 -3.19 -1.48
CA LEU A 62 -5.02 -2.04 -1.17
C LEU A 62 -4.06 -2.39 -0.03
N LEU A 63 -2.81 -1.98 -0.16
CA LEU A 63 -1.80 -2.10 0.88
C LEU A 63 -1.13 -0.75 1.07
N PHE A 64 -0.98 -0.36 2.32
CA PHE A 64 -0.35 0.89 2.71
C PHE A 64 1.03 0.59 3.27
N VAL A 65 2.05 1.05 2.57
CA VAL A 65 3.44 0.73 2.88
C VAL A 65 4.19 2.00 3.28
N SER A 66 4.74 2.01 4.49
CA SER A 66 5.49 3.16 5.00
C SER A 66 6.88 2.73 5.42
N ASN A 67 7.88 3.55 5.08
CA ASN A 67 9.25 3.38 5.56
C ASN A 67 9.49 4.00 6.94
N ASN A 68 8.45 4.46 7.63
CA ASN A 68 8.56 5.01 8.97
C ASN A 68 8.86 3.91 9.98
N ALA A 69 10.06 3.93 10.55
CA ALA A 69 10.53 2.96 11.52
C ALA A 69 10.20 3.34 12.98
N SER A 70 9.71 4.55 13.22
CA SER A 70 9.45 5.07 14.57
C SER A 70 8.04 4.85 15.07
N LYS A 71 7.11 4.46 14.19
CA LYS A 71 5.69 4.27 14.54
C LYS A 71 5.27 2.81 14.38
N SER A 72 4.41 2.37 15.31
CA SER A 72 3.83 1.05 15.23
C SER A 72 2.83 0.96 14.06
N ARG A 73 2.54 -0.26 13.63
CA ARG A 73 1.49 -0.56 12.67
C ARG A 73 0.15 0.05 13.10
N ARG A 74 -0.19 -0.08 14.38
CA ARG A 74 -1.43 0.45 14.96
C ARG A 74 -1.49 1.97 14.87
N THR A 75 -0.42 2.66 15.21
CA THR A 75 -0.35 4.12 15.13
C THR A 75 -0.53 4.61 13.69
N LEU A 76 0.09 3.94 12.73
CA LEU A 76 -0.06 4.27 11.32
C LEU A 76 -1.48 4.03 10.82
N PHE A 77 -2.09 2.94 11.25
CA PHE A 77 -3.48 2.63 10.94
C PHE A 77 -4.44 3.70 11.49
N GLU A 78 -4.24 4.13 12.72
CA GLU A 78 -5.05 5.19 13.33
C GLU A 78 -4.91 6.51 12.57
N LYS A 79 -3.72 6.83 12.08
CA LYS A 79 -3.50 8.01 11.25
C LYS A 79 -4.28 7.92 9.92
N ILE A 80 -4.25 6.76 9.27
CA ILE A 80 -5.00 6.51 8.04
C ILE A 80 -6.50 6.73 8.28
N LYS A 81 -7.04 6.19 9.37
CA LYS A 81 -8.45 6.39 9.74
C LYS A 81 -8.78 7.86 10.00
N ALA A 82 -7.93 8.56 10.72
CA ALA A 82 -8.14 9.98 11.05
C ALA A 82 -8.20 10.86 9.80
N MET A 83 -7.56 10.43 8.72
CA MET A 83 -7.58 11.14 7.43
C MET A 83 -8.78 10.79 6.55
N GLY A 84 -9.72 9.99 7.04
CA GLY A 84 -10.90 9.58 6.28
C GLY A 84 -10.63 8.50 5.24
N ILE A 85 -9.49 7.84 5.30
CA ILE A 85 -9.15 6.73 4.41
C ILE A 85 -9.64 5.43 5.05
N GLU A 86 -10.48 4.70 4.32
CA GLU A 86 -10.97 3.40 4.76
C GLU A 86 -9.87 2.34 4.65
N GLY A 87 -9.81 1.46 5.63
CA GLY A 87 -8.83 0.38 5.62
C GLY A 87 -8.91 -0.48 6.87
N THR A 88 -8.09 -1.52 6.90
CA THR A 88 -7.91 -2.40 8.04
C THR A 88 -6.45 -2.38 8.49
N GLU A 89 -6.20 -2.77 9.73
CA GLU A 89 -4.83 -2.81 10.25
C GLU A 89 -3.95 -3.79 9.48
N GLU A 90 -4.54 -4.88 8.96
CA GLU A 90 -3.85 -5.89 8.15
C GLU A 90 -3.35 -5.36 6.82
N GLU A 91 -3.92 -4.27 6.32
CA GLU A 91 -3.50 -3.62 5.09
C GLU A 91 -2.31 -2.66 5.27
N VAL A 92 -1.88 -2.45 6.51
CA VAL A 92 -0.81 -1.51 6.84
C VAL A 92 0.50 -2.23 7.09
N PHE A 93 1.53 -1.83 6.36
CA PHE A 93 2.89 -2.34 6.51
C PHE A 93 3.86 -1.18 6.71
N SER A 94 4.63 -1.26 7.79
CA SER A 94 5.72 -0.31 8.05
C SER A 94 7.05 -1.04 8.12
N SER A 95 8.15 -0.32 7.96
CA SER A 95 9.47 -0.91 8.15
C SER A 95 9.65 -1.42 9.58
N ALA A 96 9.08 -0.74 10.57
CA ALA A 96 9.09 -1.19 11.96
C ALA A 96 8.35 -2.54 12.12
N TYR A 97 7.16 -2.66 11.54
CA TYR A 97 6.39 -3.90 11.58
C TYR A 97 7.12 -5.05 10.87
N ALA A 98 7.65 -4.79 9.67
CA ALA A 98 8.38 -5.79 8.91
C ALA A 98 9.63 -6.27 9.65
N THR A 99 10.36 -5.36 10.29
CA THR A 99 11.53 -5.69 11.10
C THR A 99 11.13 -6.53 12.30
N ALA A 100 10.08 -6.17 13.02
CA ALA A 100 9.59 -6.92 14.17
C ALA A 100 9.13 -8.33 13.78
N ALA A 101 8.42 -8.46 12.67
CA ALA A 101 7.98 -9.75 12.15
C ALA A 101 9.17 -10.64 11.77
N TYR A 102 10.16 -10.07 11.10
CA TYR A 102 11.38 -10.78 10.72
C TYR A 102 12.16 -11.26 11.96
N LEU A 103 12.35 -10.38 12.94
CA LEU A 103 13.04 -10.74 14.18
C LEU A 103 12.29 -11.82 14.96
N LYS A 104 10.97 -11.75 15.01
CA LYS A 104 10.14 -12.75 15.64
C LYS A 104 10.36 -14.13 15.02
N ASP A 105 10.36 -14.22 13.70
CA ASP A 105 10.59 -15.47 12.99
C ASP A 105 12.02 -15.99 13.25
N CYS A 106 13.03 -15.12 13.25
CA CYS A 106 14.41 -15.49 13.59
C CYS A 106 14.54 -16.01 15.03
N LEU A 107 13.89 -15.33 15.98
CA LEU A 107 13.92 -15.75 17.39
C LEU A 107 13.21 -17.08 17.63
N LEU A 108 12.09 -17.31 16.97
CA LEU A 108 11.40 -18.60 17.03
C LEU A 108 12.28 -19.72 16.48
N TYR A 109 12.94 -19.50 15.38
CA TYR A 109 13.86 -20.46 14.78
C TYR A 109 15.06 -20.74 15.69
N THR A 110 15.63 -19.69 16.29
CA THR A 110 16.74 -19.81 17.24
C THR A 110 16.31 -20.57 18.50
N SER A 111 15.09 -20.31 19.01
CA SER A 111 14.53 -20.99 20.16
C SER A 111 14.39 -22.48 19.90
N ASP A 112 13.87 -22.87 18.74
CA ASP A 112 13.75 -24.27 18.33
C ASP A 112 15.12 -24.94 18.22
N ALA A 113 16.14 -24.21 17.76
CA ALA A 113 17.50 -24.72 17.65
C ALA A 113 18.23 -24.84 19.01
N ALA A 114 17.79 -24.09 20.02
CA ALA A 114 18.37 -24.13 21.36
C ALA A 114 17.83 -25.28 22.23
N ASP A 115 16.71 -25.83 21.86
CA ASP A 115 16.10 -26.99 22.50
C ASP A 115 16.67 -28.30 21.94
#